data_823d7b2a73ee78e51b45b99a750a888d
#
_entry.id   823d7b2a73ee78e51b45b99a750a888d
#
_cell.length_a   1.000
_cell.length_b   1.000
_cell.length_c   1.000
_cell.angle_alpha   90.00
_cell.angle_beta   90.00
_cell.angle_gamma   90.00
#
_symmetry.space_group_name_H-M   'P 1'
#
loop_
_entity.id
_entity.type
_entity.pdbx_description
1 polymer ?
#
loop_
_entity_poly.entity_id
_entity_poly.type
_entity_poly.pdbx_seq_one_letter_code
_entity_poly.pdbx_strand_id
1 'polypeptide(L)'
;MILFSGLNNQNLTGKVASLMDKKISIVEYSKFPDEEQYIRINENIENENVLIIHNIINSSDLISLLQLINACDTAKKISLVIPYMGYSRQDQRFLKGEAISSKVIAQSINCDIVYTINIHKKKILDYFNCKSINLDATYLLSEYIKNMNINNPYLIAPDNGASEIIENISKDLKCDYTIFNKKRINGYNVKINNKNIDIDINNKSILLIDDIISTGNTMIESINIISKYNIKDIFCFCIHPIFSKDSIIRLYNSGIKNIITTDTIEKIQSKISVSSLIAKNIYNNIK
;
A
#
# COMPACT_ATOMS: atom_id res chain seq x y z
N MET A 1 -17.37 20.17 0.53
CA MET A 1 -16.56 19.01 0.06
C MET A 1 -17.38 17.75 0.19
N ILE A 2 -17.45 16.98 -0.86
CA ILE A 2 -18.18 15.72 -0.97
C ILE A 2 -17.19 14.61 -1.21
N LEU A 3 -17.35 13.46 -0.54
CA LEU A 3 -16.48 12.30 -0.69
C LEU A 3 -17.16 11.25 -1.57
N PHE A 4 -16.37 10.66 -2.48
CA PHE A 4 -16.74 9.49 -3.25
C PHE A 4 -15.78 8.34 -2.99
N SER A 5 -16.30 7.12 -3.00
CA SER A 5 -15.55 5.91 -2.73
C SER A 5 -15.46 5.02 -3.96
N GLY A 6 -14.27 4.49 -4.25
CA GLY A 6 -14.16 3.28 -5.06
C GLY A 6 -14.80 2.08 -4.36
N LEU A 7 -15.23 1.07 -5.14
CA LEU A 7 -15.91 -0.12 -4.60
C LEU A 7 -15.09 -0.82 -3.49
N ASN A 8 -13.78 -0.85 -3.64
CA ASN A 8 -12.87 -1.53 -2.71
C ASN A 8 -12.39 -0.64 -1.54
N ASN A 9 -12.94 0.59 -1.39
CA ASN A 9 -12.47 1.56 -0.40
C ASN A 9 -13.58 2.08 0.52
N GLN A 10 -14.75 1.44 0.54
CA GLN A 10 -15.92 1.97 1.24
C GLN A 10 -15.68 2.17 2.74
N ASN A 11 -15.09 1.19 3.43
CA ASN A 11 -14.80 1.31 4.85
C ASN A 11 -13.73 2.37 5.15
N LEU A 12 -12.65 2.42 4.35
CA LEU A 12 -11.62 3.45 4.50
C LEU A 12 -12.21 4.85 4.27
N THR A 13 -13.02 5.00 3.22
CA THR A 13 -13.71 6.28 2.93
C THR A 13 -14.65 6.66 4.08
N GLY A 14 -15.39 5.70 4.65
CA GLY A 14 -16.25 5.92 5.82
C GLY A 14 -15.47 6.45 7.03
N LYS A 15 -14.31 5.83 7.33
CA LYS A 15 -13.44 6.28 8.42
C LYS A 15 -12.91 7.70 8.17
N VAL A 16 -12.44 8.00 6.94
CA VAL A 16 -11.96 9.34 6.58
C VAL A 16 -13.06 10.38 6.67
N ALA A 17 -14.24 10.08 6.14
CA ALA A 17 -15.39 10.99 6.18
C ALA A 17 -15.82 11.31 7.62
N SER A 18 -15.85 10.29 8.49
CA SER A 18 -16.13 10.47 9.91
C SER A 18 -15.12 11.37 10.61
N LEU A 19 -13.81 11.18 10.33
CA LEU A 19 -12.74 12.01 10.91
C LEU A 19 -12.78 13.46 10.40
N MET A 20 -13.27 13.68 9.18
CA MET A 20 -13.36 15.00 8.56
C MET A 20 -14.70 15.69 8.78
N ASP A 21 -15.68 15.01 9.36
CA ASP A 21 -17.08 15.48 9.46
C ASP A 21 -17.63 15.90 8.08
N LYS A 22 -17.53 14.98 7.10
CA LYS A 22 -17.93 15.22 5.71
C LYS A 22 -18.89 14.16 5.21
N LYS A 23 -19.76 14.57 4.27
CA LYS A 23 -20.73 13.69 3.61
C LYS A 23 -20.01 12.76 2.64
N ILE A 24 -20.41 11.48 2.62
CA ILE A 24 -20.10 10.53 1.55
C ILE A 24 -21.31 10.48 0.62
N SER A 25 -21.08 10.62 -0.66
CA SER A 25 -22.10 10.43 -1.66
C SER A 25 -21.99 9.07 -2.32
N ILE A 26 -23.14 8.53 -2.70
CA ILE A 26 -23.23 7.21 -3.33
C ILE A 26 -22.84 7.34 -4.80
N VAL A 27 -21.98 6.42 -5.24
CA VAL A 27 -21.67 6.19 -6.64
C VAL A 27 -22.43 4.95 -7.09
N GLU A 28 -23.18 5.07 -8.17
CA GLU A 28 -23.83 3.94 -8.81
C GLU A 28 -22.82 3.25 -9.72
N TYR A 29 -22.50 1.99 -9.42
CA TYR A 29 -21.66 1.13 -10.22
C TYR A 29 -22.49 0.01 -10.80
N SER A 30 -22.49 -0.12 -12.11
CA SER A 30 -23.18 -1.21 -12.81
C SER A 30 -22.35 -1.67 -14.02
N LYS A 31 -22.83 -2.67 -14.71
CA LYS A 31 -22.25 -3.17 -15.95
C LYS A 31 -23.32 -3.34 -17.01
N PHE A 32 -22.94 -3.07 -18.25
CA PHE A 32 -23.73 -3.47 -19.42
C PHE A 32 -23.67 -4.99 -19.63
N PRO A 33 -24.57 -5.57 -20.44
CA PRO A 33 -24.60 -7.02 -20.71
C PRO A 33 -23.29 -7.60 -21.28
N ASP A 34 -22.48 -6.78 -21.92
CA ASP A 34 -21.16 -7.10 -22.48
C ASP A 34 -19.99 -6.83 -21.53
N GLU A 35 -20.29 -6.67 -20.21
CA GLU A 35 -19.35 -6.45 -19.11
C GLU A 35 -18.69 -5.06 -19.10
N GLU A 36 -19.03 -4.13 -19.98
CA GLU A 36 -18.56 -2.76 -19.90
C GLU A 36 -19.08 -2.08 -18.62
N GLN A 37 -18.22 -1.31 -17.98
CA GLN A 37 -18.55 -0.64 -16.73
C GLN A 37 -19.34 0.64 -16.97
N TYR A 38 -20.32 0.89 -16.11
CA TYR A 38 -21.10 2.11 -16.05
C TYR A 38 -20.99 2.73 -14.67
N ILE A 39 -20.71 4.05 -14.61
CA ILE A 39 -20.63 4.81 -13.39
C ILE A 39 -21.53 6.05 -13.46
N ARG A 40 -22.26 6.31 -12.38
CA ARG A 40 -23.06 7.50 -12.25
C ARG A 40 -22.97 8.05 -10.83
N ILE A 41 -22.87 9.37 -10.70
CA ILE A 41 -23.07 10.11 -9.46
C ILE A 41 -24.43 10.81 -9.52
N ASN A 42 -25.19 10.75 -8.42
CA ASN A 42 -26.51 11.40 -8.34
C ASN A 42 -26.47 12.69 -7.52
N GLU A 43 -25.29 13.07 -7.04
CA GLU A 43 -25.08 14.26 -6.23
C GLU A 43 -24.83 15.48 -7.13
N ASN A 44 -25.38 16.64 -6.76
CA ASN A 44 -24.98 17.90 -7.36
C ASN A 44 -23.61 18.30 -6.77
N ILE A 45 -22.60 18.36 -7.62
CA ILE A 45 -21.21 18.68 -7.25
C ILE A 45 -20.73 19.99 -7.88
N GLU A 46 -21.62 20.73 -8.55
CA GLU A 46 -21.26 21.99 -9.19
C GLU A 46 -20.67 22.96 -8.16
N ASN A 47 -19.48 23.49 -8.47
CA ASN A 47 -18.69 24.36 -7.59
C ASN A 47 -18.26 23.73 -6.24
N GLU A 48 -18.46 22.44 -6.04
CA GLU A 48 -18.02 21.73 -4.84
C GLU A 48 -16.56 21.21 -4.97
N ASN A 49 -15.87 21.14 -3.83
CA ASN A 49 -14.63 20.36 -3.75
C ASN A 49 -14.98 18.87 -3.59
N VAL A 50 -14.38 18.03 -4.40
CA VAL A 50 -14.58 16.58 -4.38
C VAL A 50 -13.31 15.90 -3.87
N LEU A 51 -13.49 14.89 -3.03
CA LEU A 51 -12.45 13.95 -2.60
C LEU A 51 -12.84 12.54 -3.04
N ILE A 52 -12.04 11.94 -3.91
CA ILE A 52 -12.20 10.56 -4.35
C ILE A 52 -11.16 9.70 -3.60
N ILE A 53 -11.58 8.60 -2.97
CA ILE A 53 -10.68 7.58 -2.40
C ILE A 53 -10.88 6.30 -3.19
N HIS A 54 -9.88 5.92 -3.98
CA HIS A 54 -9.99 4.81 -4.93
C HIS A 54 -8.67 4.08 -5.14
N ASN A 55 -8.64 2.78 -4.90
CA ASN A 55 -7.50 1.92 -5.21
C ASN A 55 -7.42 1.59 -6.70
N ILE A 56 -6.21 1.32 -7.18
CA ILE A 56 -5.96 0.70 -8.47
C ILE A 56 -5.31 -0.66 -8.19
N ILE A 57 -6.09 -1.71 -7.99
CA ILE A 57 -5.58 -3.07 -7.75
C ILE A 57 -5.40 -3.81 -9.09
N ASN A 58 -6.29 -3.56 -10.03
CA ASN A 58 -6.34 -4.18 -11.35
C ASN A 58 -6.82 -3.19 -12.44
N SER A 59 -6.91 -3.64 -13.68
CA SER A 59 -7.32 -2.79 -14.81
C SER A 59 -8.78 -2.31 -14.71
N SER A 60 -9.67 -3.13 -14.14
CA SER A 60 -11.07 -2.76 -13.92
C SER A 60 -11.19 -1.59 -12.95
N ASP A 61 -10.39 -1.58 -11.88
CA ASP A 61 -10.35 -0.47 -10.93
C ASP A 61 -9.85 0.82 -11.59
N LEU A 62 -8.87 0.71 -12.51
CA LEU A 62 -8.38 1.87 -13.25
C LEU A 62 -9.49 2.49 -14.11
N ILE A 63 -10.21 1.67 -14.87
CA ILE A 63 -11.32 2.16 -15.72
C ILE A 63 -12.39 2.80 -14.84
N SER A 64 -12.79 2.16 -13.73
CA SER A 64 -13.74 2.74 -12.77
C SER A 64 -13.28 4.10 -12.25
N LEU A 65 -12.00 4.22 -11.90
CA LEU A 65 -11.43 5.49 -11.43
C LEU A 65 -11.51 6.59 -12.49
N LEU A 66 -11.12 6.27 -13.73
CA LEU A 66 -11.14 7.25 -14.82
C LEU A 66 -12.58 7.72 -15.13
N GLN A 67 -13.56 6.80 -15.14
CA GLN A 67 -14.97 7.14 -15.29
C GLN A 67 -15.49 7.98 -14.12
N LEU A 68 -15.11 7.67 -12.88
CA LEU A 68 -15.53 8.44 -11.70
C LEU A 68 -14.93 9.86 -11.71
N ILE A 69 -13.68 10.02 -12.12
CA ILE A 69 -13.07 11.35 -12.29
C ILE A 69 -13.81 12.14 -13.35
N ASN A 70 -14.14 11.52 -14.50
CA ASN A 70 -14.90 12.17 -15.56
C ASN A 70 -16.32 12.55 -15.13
N ALA A 71 -16.99 11.69 -14.35
CA ALA A 71 -18.30 12.02 -13.78
C ALA A 71 -18.27 13.21 -12.80
N CYS A 72 -17.08 13.60 -12.33
CA CYS A 72 -16.87 14.74 -11.45
C CYS A 72 -16.41 16.01 -12.20
N ASP A 73 -16.61 16.13 -13.50
CA ASP A 73 -16.07 17.21 -14.36
C ASP A 73 -16.59 18.62 -14.03
N THR A 74 -17.76 18.74 -13.38
CA THR A 74 -18.34 20.01 -12.91
C THR A 74 -17.88 20.46 -11.52
N ALA A 75 -17.04 19.62 -10.85
CA ALA A 75 -16.52 19.97 -9.54
C ALA A 75 -15.54 21.15 -9.62
N LYS A 76 -15.53 21.99 -8.58
CA LYS A 76 -14.57 23.08 -8.45
C LYS A 76 -13.12 22.57 -8.37
N LYS A 77 -12.91 21.46 -7.68
CA LYS A 77 -11.59 20.83 -7.47
C LYS A 77 -11.77 19.36 -7.19
N ILE A 78 -10.97 18.54 -7.84
CA ILE A 78 -10.91 17.08 -7.60
C ILE A 78 -9.60 16.73 -6.89
N SER A 79 -9.70 16.25 -5.66
CA SER A 79 -8.61 15.63 -4.91
C SER A 79 -8.78 14.11 -4.96
N LEU A 80 -7.72 13.39 -5.32
CA LEU A 80 -7.73 11.94 -5.43
C LEU A 80 -6.76 11.33 -4.40
N VAL A 81 -7.22 10.38 -3.62
CA VAL A 81 -6.38 9.50 -2.80
C VAL A 81 -6.35 8.13 -3.43
N ILE A 82 -5.16 7.64 -3.77
CA ILE A 82 -4.92 6.28 -4.24
C ILE A 82 -4.16 5.54 -3.12
N PRO A 83 -4.85 4.87 -2.18
CA PRO A 83 -4.19 4.18 -1.07
C PRO A 83 -3.21 3.11 -1.53
N TYR A 84 -3.56 2.38 -2.60
CA TYR A 84 -2.67 1.47 -3.31
C TYR A 84 -2.70 1.73 -4.82
N MET A 85 -1.54 2.08 -5.38
CA MET A 85 -1.37 2.25 -6.81
C MET A 85 -0.78 0.99 -7.43
N GLY A 86 -1.60 0.19 -8.07
CA GLY A 86 -1.16 -0.94 -8.90
C GLY A 86 -0.24 -0.49 -10.02
N TYR A 87 0.43 -1.44 -10.67
CA TYR A 87 1.42 -1.21 -11.73
C TYR A 87 2.66 -0.41 -11.31
N SER A 88 2.76 0.04 -10.04
CA SER A 88 3.88 0.83 -9.54
C SER A 88 5.22 0.05 -9.47
N ARG A 89 5.17 -1.29 -9.53
CA ARG A 89 6.37 -2.13 -9.62
C ARG A 89 7.04 -2.14 -11.01
N GLN A 90 6.31 -1.71 -12.07
CA GLN A 90 6.84 -1.51 -13.42
C GLN A 90 7.12 -0.01 -13.62
N ASP A 91 8.12 0.50 -12.90
CA ASP A 91 8.49 1.92 -12.81
C ASP A 91 9.61 2.32 -13.78
N GLN A 92 10.21 1.34 -14.44
CA GLN A 92 11.27 1.50 -15.44
C GLN A 92 11.24 0.33 -16.43
N ARG A 93 12.00 0.46 -17.52
CA ARG A 93 12.25 -0.65 -18.44
C ARG A 93 13.40 -1.50 -17.90
N PHE A 94 13.15 -2.77 -17.70
CA PHE A 94 14.17 -3.76 -17.38
C PHE A 94 14.72 -4.41 -18.66
N LEU A 95 13.87 -4.51 -19.69
CA LEU A 95 14.22 -5.00 -21.02
C LEU A 95 13.81 -3.97 -22.10
N LYS A 96 14.49 -4.02 -23.25
CA LYS A 96 14.14 -3.16 -24.41
C LYS A 96 12.73 -3.49 -24.88
N GLY A 97 11.91 -2.46 -25.10
CA GLY A 97 10.53 -2.62 -25.58
C GLY A 97 9.45 -2.75 -24.49
N GLU A 98 9.84 -2.87 -23.21
CA GLU A 98 8.86 -2.86 -22.11
C GLU A 98 8.17 -1.50 -21.96
N ALA A 99 6.89 -1.53 -21.59
CA ALA A 99 6.20 -0.33 -21.15
C ALA A 99 6.67 0.10 -19.74
N ILE A 100 6.60 1.38 -19.44
CA ILE A 100 6.67 1.87 -18.05
C ILE A 100 5.23 2.03 -17.58
N SER A 101 4.64 0.95 -17.06
CA SER A 101 3.22 0.89 -16.75
C SER A 101 2.78 1.96 -15.74
N SER A 102 3.60 2.21 -14.70
CA SER A 102 3.33 3.26 -13.72
C SER A 102 3.22 4.65 -14.36
N LYS A 103 4.03 4.95 -15.41
CA LYS A 103 3.94 6.20 -16.14
C LYS A 103 2.65 6.31 -16.95
N VAL A 104 2.28 5.23 -17.65
CA VAL A 104 1.03 5.20 -18.44
C VAL A 104 -0.18 5.45 -17.54
N ILE A 105 -0.24 4.76 -16.40
CA ILE A 105 -1.32 4.91 -15.43
C ILE A 105 -1.35 6.32 -14.84
N ALA A 106 -0.21 6.83 -14.35
CA ALA A 106 -0.16 8.17 -13.75
C ALA A 106 -0.58 9.27 -14.73
N GLN A 107 -0.15 9.17 -15.99
CA GLN A 107 -0.51 10.14 -17.04
C GLN A 107 -1.96 10.07 -17.50
N SER A 108 -2.65 8.94 -17.30
CA SER A 108 -4.08 8.82 -17.63
C SER A 108 -5.01 9.47 -16.59
N ILE A 109 -4.50 9.76 -15.39
CA ILE A 109 -5.27 10.34 -14.29
C ILE A 109 -5.30 11.87 -14.44
N ASN A 110 -6.50 12.43 -14.58
CA ASN A 110 -6.73 13.88 -14.73
C ASN A 110 -7.49 14.42 -13.52
N CYS A 111 -6.78 15.01 -12.57
CA CYS A 111 -7.35 15.64 -11.38
C CYS A 111 -6.42 16.78 -10.90
N ASP A 112 -6.84 17.57 -9.90
CA ASP A 112 -6.05 18.71 -9.42
C ASP A 112 -4.90 18.30 -8.49
N ILE A 113 -5.13 17.26 -7.68
CA ILE A 113 -4.13 16.76 -6.75
C ILE A 113 -4.31 15.27 -6.47
N VAL A 114 -3.20 14.54 -6.49
CA VAL A 114 -3.14 13.11 -6.15
C VAL A 114 -2.38 12.90 -4.85
N TYR A 115 -2.93 12.10 -3.97
CA TYR A 115 -2.26 11.56 -2.79
C TYR A 115 -2.07 10.07 -2.95
N THR A 116 -0.86 9.57 -2.78
CA THR A 116 -0.53 8.15 -2.71
C THR A 116 -0.05 7.80 -1.30
N ILE A 117 -0.05 6.54 -0.93
CA ILE A 117 0.49 6.08 0.36
C ILE A 117 1.66 5.15 0.07
N ASN A 118 2.84 5.44 0.61
CA ASN A 118 4.08 4.66 0.46
C ASN A 118 4.23 4.06 -0.96
N ILE A 119 4.14 4.94 -1.98
CA ILE A 119 4.27 4.52 -3.37
C ILE A 119 5.62 3.81 -3.60
N HIS A 120 5.60 2.70 -4.31
CA HIS A 120 6.75 1.79 -4.44
C HIS A 120 8.07 2.49 -4.82
N LYS A 121 8.02 3.53 -5.68
CA LYS A 121 9.15 4.40 -6.00
C LYS A 121 8.70 5.86 -6.11
N LYS A 122 9.33 6.75 -5.35
CA LYS A 122 8.96 8.18 -5.29
C LYS A 122 8.99 8.87 -6.66
N LYS A 123 9.87 8.46 -7.59
CA LYS A 123 9.93 9.01 -8.95
C LYS A 123 8.63 8.85 -9.76
N ILE A 124 7.73 7.92 -9.37
CA ILE A 124 6.44 7.75 -10.03
C ILE A 124 5.57 9.00 -9.85
N LEU A 125 5.77 9.77 -8.78
CA LEU A 125 5.07 11.01 -8.53
C LEU A 125 5.30 12.03 -9.66
N ASP A 126 6.48 12.03 -10.26
CA ASP A 126 6.85 12.92 -11.36
C ASP A 126 6.13 12.58 -12.69
N TYR A 127 5.43 11.45 -12.74
CA TYR A 127 4.66 11.04 -13.93
C TYR A 127 3.24 11.60 -13.95
N PHE A 128 2.71 12.03 -12.81
CA PHE A 128 1.39 12.66 -12.76
C PHE A 128 1.41 14.04 -13.40
N ASN A 129 0.35 14.39 -14.12
CA ASN A 129 0.19 15.70 -14.75
C ASN A 129 -0.34 16.77 -13.76
N CYS A 130 -0.49 16.43 -12.49
CA CYS A 130 -1.00 17.31 -11.44
C CYS A 130 -0.08 17.28 -10.20
N LYS A 131 -0.40 18.10 -9.19
CA LYS A 131 0.29 18.05 -7.91
C LYS A 131 0.14 16.65 -7.31
N SER A 132 1.25 16.02 -6.96
CA SER A 132 1.28 14.67 -6.38
C SER A 132 1.99 14.67 -5.03
N ILE A 133 1.44 13.96 -4.05
CA ILE A 133 1.95 13.88 -2.67
C ILE A 133 1.95 12.42 -2.24
N ASN A 134 3.10 11.94 -1.77
CA ASN A 134 3.17 10.63 -1.14
C ASN A 134 3.06 10.76 0.38
N LEU A 135 2.08 10.08 0.96
CA LEU A 135 1.88 10.02 2.40
C LEU A 135 2.66 8.83 2.95
N ASP A 136 3.33 9.03 4.08
CA ASP A 136 4.10 7.97 4.74
C ASP A 136 3.33 7.38 5.92
N ALA A 137 2.94 6.11 5.80
CA ALA A 137 2.25 5.34 6.83
C ALA A 137 3.22 4.59 7.78
N THR A 138 4.53 4.72 7.60
CA THR A 138 5.55 3.98 8.37
C THR A 138 5.40 4.22 9.87
N TYR A 139 5.11 5.47 10.28
CA TYR A 139 4.93 5.79 11.69
C TYR A 139 3.74 5.06 12.33
N LEU A 140 2.68 4.77 11.56
CA LEU A 140 1.53 4.00 12.05
C LEU A 140 1.92 2.55 12.37
N LEU A 141 2.82 1.96 11.58
CA LEU A 141 3.38 0.65 11.88
C LEU A 141 4.21 0.71 13.16
N SER A 142 5.08 1.72 13.30
CA SER A 142 5.89 1.92 14.51
C SER A 142 5.02 2.02 15.77
N GLU A 143 3.98 2.84 15.73
CA GLU A 143 3.04 3.00 16.87
C GLU A 143 2.33 1.70 17.21
N TYR A 144 1.84 0.98 16.20
CA TYR A 144 1.17 -0.30 16.41
C TYR A 144 2.11 -1.34 17.03
N ILE A 145 3.34 -1.46 16.52
CA ILE A 145 4.35 -2.40 17.05
C ILE A 145 4.71 -2.06 18.50
N LYS A 146 4.88 -0.77 18.84
CA LYS A 146 5.11 -0.33 20.24
C LYS A 146 4.00 -0.82 21.17
N ASN A 147 2.74 -0.70 20.75
CA ASN A 147 1.59 -1.11 21.54
C ASN A 147 1.44 -2.64 21.69
N MET A 148 2.08 -3.42 20.81
CA MET A 148 2.10 -4.88 20.94
C MET A 148 2.97 -5.38 22.09
N ASN A 149 3.83 -4.54 22.67
CA ASN A 149 4.76 -4.88 23.74
C ASN A 149 5.59 -6.16 23.44
N ILE A 150 6.11 -6.26 22.22
CA ILE A 150 6.91 -7.42 21.79
C ILE A 150 8.25 -7.38 22.49
N ASN A 151 8.57 -8.45 23.20
CA ASN A 151 9.85 -8.57 23.91
C ASN A 151 10.99 -8.85 22.93
N ASN A 152 12.08 -8.09 23.05
CA ASN A 152 13.33 -8.27 22.32
C ASN A 152 13.11 -8.37 20.78
N PRO A 153 12.50 -7.34 20.16
CA PRO A 153 12.20 -7.36 18.74
C PRO A 153 13.48 -7.19 17.91
N TYR A 154 13.53 -7.88 16.76
CA TYR A 154 14.53 -7.70 15.72
C TYR A 154 13.83 -7.55 14.37
N LEU A 155 14.18 -6.51 13.63
CA LEU A 155 13.52 -6.23 12.36
C LEU A 155 14.28 -6.85 11.19
N ILE A 156 13.55 -7.40 10.22
CA ILE A 156 14.13 -7.91 8.96
C ILE A 156 13.34 -7.38 7.79
N ALA A 157 14.01 -6.66 6.88
CA ALA A 157 13.48 -6.37 5.55
C ALA A 157 13.89 -7.49 4.59
N PRO A 158 12.95 -8.12 3.90
CA PRO A 158 13.24 -9.21 2.95
C PRO A 158 14.08 -8.79 1.75
N ASP A 159 14.08 -7.51 1.41
CA ASP A 159 14.94 -6.91 0.38
C ASP A 159 15.07 -5.38 0.56
N ASN A 160 15.84 -4.75 -0.34
CA ASN A 160 16.09 -3.30 -0.30
C ASN A 160 14.84 -2.44 -0.60
N GLY A 161 13.74 -3.02 -1.04
CA GLY A 161 12.49 -2.29 -1.30
C GLY A 161 11.92 -1.65 -0.05
N ALA A 162 12.09 -2.32 1.11
CA ALA A 162 11.61 -1.87 2.41
C ALA A 162 12.69 -1.15 3.27
N SER A 163 13.85 -0.79 2.72
CA SER A 163 14.97 -0.20 3.49
C SER A 163 14.57 1.06 4.25
N GLU A 164 13.93 2.02 3.58
CA GLU A 164 13.49 3.28 4.21
C GLU A 164 12.47 3.03 5.34
N ILE A 165 11.55 2.08 5.13
CA ILE A 165 10.52 1.72 6.10
C ILE A 165 11.18 1.12 7.36
N ILE A 166 12.05 0.12 7.18
CA ILE A 166 12.66 -0.58 8.31
C ILE A 166 13.61 0.31 9.11
N GLU A 167 14.37 1.17 8.45
CA GLU A 167 15.26 2.13 9.11
C GLU A 167 14.48 3.11 10.01
N ASN A 168 13.34 3.62 9.53
CA ASN A 168 12.50 4.51 10.31
C ASN A 168 11.88 3.79 11.50
N ILE A 169 11.34 2.57 11.30
CA ILE A 169 10.78 1.77 12.38
C ILE A 169 11.86 1.40 13.43
N SER A 170 13.06 1.01 12.98
CA SER A 170 14.19 0.71 13.87
C SER A 170 14.56 1.90 14.76
N LYS A 171 14.64 3.10 14.21
CA LYS A 171 14.89 4.34 14.98
C LYS A 171 13.80 4.59 16.01
N ASP A 172 12.53 4.44 15.62
CA ASP A 172 11.38 4.66 16.51
C ASP A 172 11.29 3.63 17.65
N LEU A 173 11.60 2.37 17.37
CA LEU A 173 11.56 1.27 18.33
C LEU A 173 12.88 1.12 19.12
N LYS A 174 13.96 1.75 18.68
CA LYS A 174 15.33 1.59 19.20
C LYS A 174 15.76 0.13 19.23
N CYS A 175 15.55 -0.59 18.15
CA CYS A 175 15.92 -2.01 18.01
C CYS A 175 16.74 -2.24 16.73
N ASP A 176 17.48 -3.35 16.73
CA ASP A 176 18.33 -3.73 15.61
C ASP A 176 17.53 -4.19 14.41
N TYR A 177 18.12 -4.07 13.23
CA TYR A 177 17.53 -4.53 11.98
C TYR A 177 18.58 -5.10 11.02
N THR A 178 18.07 -5.88 10.05
CA THR A 178 18.86 -6.38 8.91
C THR A 178 18.04 -6.28 7.63
N ILE A 179 18.70 -5.94 6.54
CA ILE A 179 18.12 -5.94 5.20
C ILE A 179 18.74 -7.09 4.42
N PHE A 180 17.91 -8.00 3.91
CA PHE A 180 18.39 -9.10 3.09
C PHE A 180 18.69 -8.64 1.66
N ASN A 181 19.87 -8.99 1.15
CA ASN A 181 20.26 -8.66 -0.21
C ASN A 181 19.81 -9.75 -1.18
N LYS A 182 18.92 -9.41 -2.11
CA LYS A 182 18.47 -10.28 -3.19
C LYS A 182 19.37 -10.12 -4.42
N LYS A 183 19.93 -11.23 -4.94
CA LYS A 183 20.37 -11.30 -6.35
C LYS A 183 19.30 -12.01 -7.18
N ARG A 184 18.68 -11.29 -8.11
CA ARG A 184 17.80 -11.90 -9.13
C ARG A 184 18.69 -12.70 -10.08
N ILE A 185 18.40 -14.02 -10.24
CA ILE A 185 19.10 -14.89 -11.18
C ILE A 185 18.37 -14.87 -12.53
N ASN A 186 17.03 -14.84 -12.51
CA ASN A 186 16.14 -14.70 -13.69
C ASN A 186 14.82 -14.07 -13.23
N GLY A 187 13.96 -13.68 -14.18
CA GLY A 187 12.67 -13.00 -13.91
C GLY A 187 11.72 -13.72 -12.93
N TYR A 188 11.94 -15.02 -12.65
CA TYR A 188 11.11 -15.85 -11.76
C TYR A 188 11.86 -16.46 -10.59
N ASN A 189 13.18 -16.58 -10.63
CA ASN A 189 13.99 -17.21 -9.57
C ASN A 189 14.87 -16.19 -8.87
N VAL A 190 14.73 -16.11 -7.57
CA VAL A 190 15.49 -15.23 -6.69
C VAL A 190 16.29 -16.09 -5.73
N LYS A 191 17.60 -15.84 -5.61
CA LYS A 191 18.42 -16.35 -4.51
C LYS A 191 18.82 -15.20 -3.62
N ILE A 192 18.54 -15.31 -2.33
CA ILE A 192 19.05 -14.38 -1.34
C ILE A 192 20.50 -14.77 -1.07
N ASN A 193 21.43 -13.88 -1.39
CA ASN A 193 22.86 -14.16 -1.28
C ASN A 193 23.37 -13.67 0.09
N ASN A 194 22.97 -14.37 1.14
CA ASN A 194 23.43 -14.10 2.51
C ASN A 194 24.37 -15.22 2.99
N LYS A 195 25.49 -15.39 2.29
CA LYS A 195 26.62 -16.13 2.86
C LYS A 195 27.19 -15.28 3.99
N ASN A 196 26.96 -15.69 5.24
CA ASN A 196 27.42 -15.07 6.49
C ASN A 196 26.70 -13.77 6.88
N ILE A 197 25.41 -13.87 7.25
CA ILE A 197 24.82 -12.85 8.12
C ILE A 197 25.23 -13.28 9.54
N ASP A 198 26.18 -12.56 10.11
CA ASP A 198 26.51 -12.67 11.53
C ASP A 198 25.49 -11.82 12.30
N ILE A 199 24.29 -12.40 12.50
CA ILE A 199 23.20 -11.74 13.27
C ILE A 199 22.92 -12.59 14.50
N ASP A 200 22.96 -11.95 15.65
CA ASP A 200 22.47 -12.57 16.88
C ASP A 200 20.97 -12.35 17.01
N ILE A 201 20.19 -13.30 16.48
CA ILE A 201 18.72 -13.31 16.55
C ILE A 201 18.16 -14.47 17.39
N ASN A 202 19.02 -15.19 18.10
CA ASN A 202 18.59 -16.26 18.99
C ASN A 202 17.71 -15.70 20.13
N ASN A 203 16.61 -16.37 20.41
CA ASN A 203 15.60 -16.00 21.40
C ASN A 203 14.96 -14.61 21.18
N LYS A 204 15.09 -14.02 19.97
CA LYS A 204 14.42 -12.77 19.60
C LYS A 204 13.08 -13.03 18.91
N SER A 205 12.20 -12.04 18.99
CA SER A 205 10.97 -11.99 18.18
C SER A 205 11.26 -11.27 16.87
N ILE A 206 11.05 -11.94 15.76
CA ILE A 206 11.37 -11.40 14.44
C ILE A 206 10.16 -10.69 13.85
N LEU A 207 10.37 -9.45 13.40
CA LEU A 207 9.40 -8.65 12.69
C LEU A 207 9.84 -8.53 11.23
N LEU A 208 9.21 -9.31 10.35
CA LEU A 208 9.42 -9.20 8.90
C LEU A 208 8.59 -8.03 8.37
N ILE A 209 9.23 -7.05 7.73
CA ILE A 209 8.58 -5.82 7.28
C ILE A 209 8.83 -5.60 5.79
N ASP A 210 7.76 -5.37 5.02
CA ASP A 210 7.84 -5.04 3.60
C ASP A 210 6.83 -3.94 3.24
N ASP A 211 7.01 -3.29 2.08
CA ASP A 211 6.03 -2.35 1.55
C ASP A 211 4.79 -3.10 1.00
N ILE A 212 5.00 -4.21 0.28
CA ILE A 212 3.96 -4.97 -0.41
C ILE A 212 4.11 -6.46 -0.16
N ILE A 213 3.06 -7.12 0.30
CA ILE A 213 2.99 -8.59 0.27
C ILE A 213 2.00 -9.03 -0.81
N SER A 214 2.53 -9.66 -1.88
CA SER A 214 1.72 -10.26 -2.95
C SER A 214 1.66 -11.77 -2.80
N THR A 215 2.57 -12.53 -3.40
CA THR A 215 2.63 -14.01 -3.29
C THR A 215 3.18 -14.50 -1.96
N GLY A 216 3.81 -13.66 -1.17
CA GLY A 216 4.46 -14.02 0.10
C GLY A 216 5.81 -14.73 -0.06
N ASN A 217 6.25 -15.03 -1.28
CA ASN A 217 7.50 -15.79 -1.51
C ASN A 217 8.71 -15.14 -0.83
N THR A 218 8.83 -13.82 -0.92
CA THR A 218 9.95 -13.07 -0.31
C THR A 218 10.00 -13.25 1.20
N MET A 219 8.84 -13.21 1.85
CA MET A 219 8.72 -13.44 3.29
C MET A 219 9.08 -14.88 3.66
N ILE A 220 8.55 -15.88 2.92
CA ILE A 220 8.82 -17.31 3.15
C ILE A 220 10.32 -17.60 2.95
N GLU A 221 10.96 -17.07 1.91
CA GLU A 221 12.41 -17.19 1.71
C GLU A 221 13.19 -16.60 2.89
N SER A 222 12.76 -15.46 3.42
CA SER A 222 13.38 -14.85 4.59
C SER A 222 13.26 -15.74 5.84
N ILE A 223 12.10 -16.36 6.05
CA ILE A 223 11.88 -17.31 7.15
C ILE A 223 12.79 -18.53 6.99
N ASN A 224 12.92 -19.09 5.80
CA ASN A 224 13.81 -20.22 5.55
C ASN A 224 15.30 -19.90 5.87
N ILE A 225 15.73 -18.65 5.68
CA ILE A 225 17.09 -18.23 6.03
C ILE A 225 17.29 -18.20 7.54
N ILE A 226 16.30 -17.72 8.28
CA ILE A 226 16.39 -17.59 9.74
C ILE A 226 15.98 -18.86 10.50
N SER A 227 15.45 -19.87 9.81
CA SER A 227 14.98 -21.14 10.44
C SER A 227 16.08 -21.91 11.18
N LYS A 228 17.34 -21.67 10.89
CA LYS A 228 18.50 -22.26 11.58
C LYS A 228 18.76 -21.67 12.97
N TYR A 229 18.14 -20.53 13.32
CA TYR A 229 18.29 -19.89 14.61
C TYR A 229 17.12 -20.26 15.53
N ASN A 230 17.34 -20.18 16.83
CA ASN A 230 16.29 -20.40 17.81
C ASN A 230 15.42 -19.13 17.96
N ILE A 231 14.44 -18.98 17.07
CA ILE A 231 13.54 -17.82 17.02
C ILE A 231 12.38 -18.01 17.97
N LYS A 232 12.01 -16.97 18.72
CA LYS A 232 10.88 -17.03 19.67
C LYS A 232 9.54 -16.94 18.94
N ASP A 233 9.31 -15.89 18.18
CA ASP A 233 8.09 -15.63 17.42
C ASP A 233 8.44 -14.93 16.09
N ILE A 234 7.62 -15.13 15.06
CA ILE A 234 7.76 -14.42 13.78
C ILE A 234 6.45 -13.69 13.49
N PHE A 235 6.54 -12.37 13.32
CA PHE A 235 5.43 -11.51 12.89
C PHE A 235 5.71 -10.94 11.51
N CYS A 236 4.67 -10.73 10.73
CA CYS A 236 4.77 -10.19 9.38
C CYS A 236 3.97 -8.89 9.28
N PHE A 237 4.61 -7.83 8.79
CA PHE A 237 4.01 -6.52 8.62
C PHE A 237 4.14 -6.05 7.18
N CYS A 238 3.10 -5.42 6.63
CA CYS A 238 3.23 -4.67 5.38
C CYS A 238 2.25 -3.51 5.30
N ILE A 239 2.57 -2.56 4.42
CA ILE A 239 1.67 -1.45 4.12
C ILE A 239 0.59 -1.93 3.16
N HIS A 240 0.95 -2.60 2.06
CA HIS A 240 0.03 -2.97 0.99
C HIS A 240 -0.22 -4.48 0.93
N PRO A 241 -1.31 -5.00 1.54
CA PRO A 241 -1.63 -6.43 1.55
C PRO A 241 -2.39 -6.85 0.29
N ILE A 242 -1.69 -7.15 -0.80
CA ILE A 242 -2.33 -7.67 -2.02
C ILE A 242 -2.83 -9.09 -1.80
N PHE A 243 -2.01 -9.95 -1.20
CA PHE A 243 -2.29 -11.34 -0.89
C PHE A 243 -2.89 -12.12 -2.07
N SER A 244 -2.07 -12.32 -3.09
CA SER A 244 -2.47 -13.10 -4.26
C SER A 244 -2.42 -14.61 -3.99
N LYS A 245 -3.32 -15.36 -4.62
CA LYS A 245 -3.42 -16.82 -4.53
C LYS A 245 -3.58 -17.29 -3.06
N ASP A 246 -2.81 -18.28 -2.68
CA ASP A 246 -2.76 -18.96 -1.38
C ASP A 246 -1.73 -18.36 -0.40
N SER A 247 -1.29 -17.13 -0.66
CA SER A 247 -0.18 -16.49 0.08
C SER A 247 -0.38 -16.46 1.60
N ILE A 248 -1.60 -16.18 2.07
CA ILE A 248 -1.90 -16.14 3.52
C ILE A 248 -1.69 -17.50 4.17
N ILE A 249 -2.22 -18.57 3.57
CA ILE A 249 -2.08 -19.94 4.07
C ILE A 249 -0.61 -20.34 4.08
N ARG A 250 0.13 -20.04 3.01
CA ARG A 250 1.56 -20.34 2.89
C ARG A 250 2.40 -19.61 3.92
N LEU A 251 2.07 -18.36 4.20
CA LEU A 251 2.73 -17.56 5.22
C LEU A 251 2.50 -18.16 6.62
N TYR A 252 1.29 -18.51 6.98
CA TYR A 252 1.03 -19.19 8.27
C TYR A 252 1.73 -20.55 8.35
N ASN A 253 1.71 -21.35 7.29
CA ASN A 253 2.40 -22.64 7.23
C ASN A 253 3.93 -22.53 7.34
N SER A 254 4.50 -21.36 7.05
CA SER A 254 5.94 -21.10 7.24
C SER A 254 6.32 -20.72 8.68
N GLY A 255 5.38 -20.73 9.62
CA GLY A 255 5.63 -20.45 11.04
C GLY A 255 5.39 -19.02 11.49
N ILE A 256 4.71 -18.19 10.67
CA ILE A 256 4.31 -16.84 11.09
C ILE A 256 3.22 -16.94 12.14
N LYS A 257 3.44 -16.28 13.28
CA LYS A 257 2.46 -16.20 14.37
C LYS A 257 1.30 -15.29 14.04
N ASN A 258 1.58 -14.14 13.40
CA ASN A 258 0.55 -13.17 13.02
C ASN A 258 0.98 -12.32 11.82
N ILE A 259 0.00 -11.95 11.00
CA ILE A 259 0.15 -11.05 9.85
C ILE A 259 -0.65 -9.78 10.15
N ILE A 260 0.02 -8.64 10.18
CA ILE A 260 -0.55 -7.33 10.50
C ILE A 260 -0.30 -6.37 9.34
N THR A 261 -1.34 -5.71 8.87
CA THR A 261 -1.24 -4.83 7.72
C THR A 261 -2.00 -3.53 7.93
N THR A 262 -1.75 -2.55 7.06
CA THR A 262 -2.63 -1.39 6.97
C THR A 262 -3.90 -1.73 6.18
N ASP A 263 -4.87 -0.81 6.20
CA ASP A 263 -6.10 -0.87 5.41
C ASP A 263 -5.99 -0.11 4.06
N THR A 264 -4.79 0.08 3.53
CA THR A 264 -4.61 0.60 2.14
C THR A 264 -5.28 -0.32 1.12
N ILE A 265 -5.26 -1.62 1.34
CA ILE A 265 -6.12 -2.63 0.72
C ILE A 265 -6.75 -3.40 1.86
N GLU A 266 -8.04 -3.23 2.09
CA GLU A 266 -8.70 -3.82 3.25
C GLU A 266 -8.70 -5.36 3.20
N LYS A 267 -8.24 -5.97 4.28
CA LYS A 267 -8.18 -7.41 4.52
C LYS A 267 -8.51 -7.70 6.00
N ILE A 268 -8.78 -8.95 6.33
CA ILE A 268 -8.98 -9.38 7.73
C ILE A 268 -7.75 -9.07 8.59
N GLN A 269 -6.56 -9.07 7.99
CA GLN A 269 -5.27 -8.76 8.60
C GLN A 269 -5.04 -7.26 8.80
N SER A 270 -5.88 -6.39 8.25
CA SER A 270 -5.75 -4.93 8.38
C SER A 270 -6.10 -4.46 9.79
N LYS A 271 -5.08 -4.26 10.61
CA LYS A 271 -5.19 -3.80 12.00
C LYS A 271 -4.79 -2.34 12.18
N ILE A 272 -4.17 -1.74 11.16
CA ILE A 272 -3.64 -0.38 11.17
C ILE A 272 -4.40 0.43 10.14
N SER A 273 -5.11 1.49 10.58
CA SER A 273 -5.86 2.32 9.64
C SER A 273 -5.05 3.53 9.19
N VAL A 274 -5.04 3.77 7.88
CA VAL A 274 -4.45 4.98 7.28
C VAL A 274 -5.42 6.16 7.22
N SER A 275 -6.63 6.02 7.74
CA SER A 275 -7.67 7.05 7.66
C SER A 275 -7.27 8.38 8.31
N SER A 276 -6.61 8.34 9.48
CA SER A 276 -6.12 9.54 10.17
C SER A 276 -5.01 10.26 9.39
N LEU A 277 -4.11 9.49 8.76
CA LEU A 277 -3.08 10.02 7.89
C LEU A 277 -3.69 10.76 6.69
N ILE A 278 -4.68 10.16 6.05
CA ILE A 278 -5.41 10.77 4.92
C ILE A 278 -6.13 12.04 5.38
N ALA A 279 -6.98 11.95 6.40
CA ALA A 279 -7.81 13.05 6.88
C ALA A 279 -6.95 14.27 7.25
N LYS A 280 -5.86 14.08 8.01
CA LYS A 280 -4.94 15.15 8.41
C LYS A 280 -4.30 15.86 7.20
N ASN A 281 -3.85 15.11 6.19
CA ASN A 281 -3.19 15.69 5.03
C ASN A 281 -4.16 16.40 4.09
N ILE A 282 -5.37 15.86 3.90
CA ILE A 282 -6.43 16.52 3.12
C ILE A 282 -6.83 17.82 3.80
N TYR A 283 -7.07 17.83 5.12
CA TYR A 283 -7.47 19.02 5.87
C TYR A 283 -6.47 20.17 5.75
N ASN A 284 -5.18 19.87 5.79
CA ASN A 284 -4.11 20.86 5.66
C ASN A 284 -3.98 21.48 4.26
N ASN A 285 -4.50 20.83 3.21
CA ASN A 285 -4.43 21.29 1.82
C ASN A 285 -5.75 21.90 1.29
N ILE A 286 -6.78 21.95 2.14
CA ILE A 286 -8.07 22.61 1.81
C ILE A 286 -8.09 24.06 2.29
N LYS A 287 -7.25 24.40 3.28
CA LYS A 287 -7.03 25.79 3.72
C LYS A 287 -6.17 26.54 2.72
#